data_4e713716456b97f55629342bc8b6945a
#
_entry.id   4e713716456b97f55629342bc8b6945a
#
_cell.length_a   1.000
_cell.length_b   1.000
_cell.length_c   1.000
_cell.angle_alpha   90.00
_cell.angle_beta   90.00
_cell.angle_gamma   90.00
#
_symmetry.space_group_name_H-M   'P 1'
#
loop_
_entity.id
_entity.type
_entity.pdbx_description
1 polymer ?
#
loop_
_entity_poly.entity_id
_entity_poly.type
_entity_poly.pdbx_seq_one_letter_code
_entity_poly.pdbx_strand_id
1 'polypeptide(L)'
;MNRTHLEGAAEKLTAQRGYTFYTGPEDDMGHTVRNYPAAWLAPPELHAVEGRTHGRATYDMTLHLLRPGARISPAERRTALAEMETQMLEIFAELSLYERILAVEGLSVRPRSFSLTPHGEISKTATARIVTWF
;
A
#
# COMPACT_ATOMS: atom_id res chain seq x y z
N MET A 1 2.85 19.41 1.43
CA MET A 1 3.55 18.49 2.36
C MET A 1 3.73 17.14 1.68
N ASN A 2 4.96 16.64 1.69
CA ASN A 2 5.28 15.40 0.97
C ASN A 2 4.52 14.18 1.49
N ARG A 3 4.39 14.05 2.81
CA ARG A 3 3.63 12.94 3.40
C ARG A 3 2.18 12.95 2.96
N THR A 4 1.51 14.09 3.04
CA THR A 4 0.11 14.24 2.64
C THR A 4 -0.06 13.94 1.16
N HIS A 5 0.88 14.38 0.34
CA HIS A 5 0.88 14.12 -1.08
C HIS A 5 1.01 12.62 -1.38
N LEU A 6 1.91 11.93 -0.66
CA LEU A 6 2.10 10.50 -0.79
C LEU A 6 0.85 9.72 -0.37
N GLU A 7 0.25 10.09 0.75
CA GLU A 7 -0.99 9.46 1.23
C GLU A 7 -2.14 9.67 0.23
N GLY A 8 -2.29 10.89 -0.29
CA GLY A 8 -3.32 11.20 -1.28
C GLY A 8 -3.13 10.44 -2.59
N ALA A 9 -1.89 10.26 -3.03
CA ALA A 9 -1.58 9.46 -4.21
C ALA A 9 -1.96 7.99 -3.99
N ALA A 10 -1.61 7.43 -2.84
CA ALA A 10 -1.96 6.05 -2.50
C ALA A 10 -3.47 5.86 -2.46
N GLU A 11 -4.20 6.79 -1.86
CA GLU A 11 -5.67 6.76 -1.82
C GLU A 11 -6.25 6.72 -3.23
N LYS A 12 -5.82 7.63 -4.09
CA LYS A 12 -6.33 7.72 -5.46
C LYS A 12 -6.04 6.47 -6.26
N LEU A 13 -4.81 5.96 -6.19
CA LEU A 13 -4.38 4.80 -6.97
C LEU A 13 -5.08 3.52 -6.54
N THR A 14 -5.30 3.33 -5.24
CA THR A 14 -6.03 2.16 -4.74
C THR A 14 -7.52 2.26 -5.04
N ALA A 15 -8.11 3.45 -4.92
CA ALA A 15 -9.52 3.66 -5.25
C ALA A 15 -9.81 3.39 -6.73
N GLN A 16 -8.91 3.73 -7.62
CA GLN A 16 -9.05 3.46 -9.06
C GLN A 16 -9.14 1.96 -9.36
N ARG A 17 -8.66 1.11 -8.45
CA ARG A 17 -8.70 -0.34 -8.60
C ARG A 17 -9.78 -1.00 -7.75
N GLY A 18 -10.71 -0.18 -7.23
CA GLY A 18 -11.87 -0.68 -6.50
C GLY A 18 -11.64 -0.96 -5.02
N TYR A 19 -10.51 -0.55 -4.46
CA TYR A 19 -10.23 -0.72 -3.04
C TYR A 19 -10.75 0.47 -2.23
N THR A 20 -11.33 0.19 -1.07
CA THR A 20 -11.68 1.21 -0.10
C THR A 20 -10.42 1.55 0.70
N PHE A 21 -10.03 2.80 0.69
CA PHE A 21 -8.78 3.23 1.31
C PHE A 21 -8.94 3.53 2.80
N TYR A 22 -7.99 3.01 3.58
CA TYR A 22 -7.86 3.31 5.00
C TYR A 22 -6.40 3.61 5.31
N THR A 23 -6.16 4.39 6.36
CA THR A 23 -4.81 4.64 6.86
C THR A 23 -4.84 4.69 8.38
N GLY A 24 -3.71 4.38 8.99
CA GLY A 24 -3.56 4.39 10.43
C GLY A 24 -2.59 3.33 10.92
N PRO A 25 -2.33 3.27 12.23
CA PRO A 25 -1.51 2.21 12.81
C PRO A 25 -2.08 0.84 12.47
N GLU A 26 -1.21 -0.12 12.16
CA GLU A 26 -1.65 -1.46 11.75
C GLU A 26 -2.49 -2.16 12.82
N ASP A 27 -2.28 -1.85 14.09
CA ASP A 27 -3.06 -2.42 15.19
C ASP A 27 -4.55 -2.06 15.11
N ASP A 28 -4.90 -0.97 14.44
CA ASP A 28 -6.28 -0.52 14.30
C ASP A 28 -7.01 -1.18 13.13
N MET A 29 -6.33 -1.94 12.30
CA MET A 29 -6.87 -2.52 11.07
C MET A 29 -8.13 -3.36 11.33
N GLY A 30 -8.05 -4.25 12.30
CA GLY A 30 -9.16 -5.15 12.62
C GLY A 30 -10.43 -4.44 13.09
N HIS A 31 -10.30 -3.26 13.69
CA HIS A 31 -11.43 -2.47 14.19
C HIS A 31 -11.98 -1.51 13.15
N THR A 32 -11.14 -1.06 12.24
CA THR A 32 -11.47 0.05 11.32
C THR A 32 -12.00 -0.43 9.98
N VAL A 33 -11.41 -1.51 9.43
CA VAL A 33 -11.80 -1.99 8.10
C VAL A 33 -13.16 -2.65 8.16
N ARG A 34 -14.10 -2.13 7.38
CA ARG A 34 -15.47 -2.62 7.29
C ARG A 34 -15.87 -3.01 5.87
N ASN A 35 -15.23 -2.41 4.87
CA ASN A 35 -15.57 -2.63 3.48
C ASN A 35 -14.40 -3.30 2.75
N TYR A 36 -14.68 -4.39 2.07
CA TYR A 36 -13.70 -5.12 1.27
C TYR A 36 -14.12 -5.08 -0.21
N PRO A 37 -13.19 -5.05 -1.14
CA PRO A 37 -11.75 -5.06 -0.94
C PRO A 37 -11.24 -3.75 -0.32
N ALA A 38 -10.22 -3.86 0.52
CA ALA A 38 -9.68 -2.71 1.26
C ALA A 38 -8.19 -2.53 0.99
N ALA A 39 -7.75 -1.28 1.07
CA ALA A 39 -6.33 -0.94 1.04
C ALA A 39 -6.01 -0.25 2.36
N TRP A 40 -4.95 -0.69 3.01
CA TRP A 40 -4.49 -0.10 4.27
C TRP A 40 -3.08 0.44 4.11
N LEU A 41 -2.93 1.75 4.28
CA LEU A 41 -1.63 2.39 4.29
C LEU A 41 -1.19 2.64 5.73
N ALA A 42 -0.12 1.97 6.16
CA ALA A 42 0.52 2.31 7.42
C ALA A 42 1.09 3.73 7.30
N PRO A 43 1.13 4.51 8.38
CA PRO A 43 1.65 5.88 8.30
C PRO A 43 3.07 5.86 7.72
N PRO A 44 3.33 6.59 6.61
CA PRO A 44 4.68 6.63 6.05
C PRO A 44 5.68 7.18 7.06
N GLU A 45 6.82 6.52 7.18
CA GLU A 45 7.86 6.91 8.11
C GLU A 45 9.00 7.59 7.38
N LEU A 46 9.41 8.75 7.87
CA LEU A 46 10.53 9.47 7.31
C LEU A 46 11.82 8.71 7.59
N HIS A 47 12.49 8.27 6.51
CA HIS A 47 13.72 7.48 6.60
C HIS A 47 14.97 8.36 6.56
N ALA A 48 15.01 9.32 5.64
CA ALA A 48 16.17 10.19 5.45
C ALA A 48 15.75 11.49 4.79
N VAL A 49 16.50 12.55 5.10
CA VAL A 49 16.35 13.87 4.47
C VAL A 49 17.71 14.35 4.04
N GLU A 50 17.80 14.81 2.80
CA GLU A 50 19.01 15.41 2.23
C GLU A 50 18.66 16.76 1.62
N GLY A 51 19.59 17.72 1.76
CA GLY A 51 19.41 19.05 1.23
C GLY A 51 18.97 20.06 2.27
N ARG A 52 18.74 21.28 1.82
CA ARG A 52 18.38 22.40 2.68
C ARG A 52 17.06 23.03 2.23
N THR A 53 17.15 24.03 1.34
CA THR A 53 15.96 24.69 0.77
C THR A 53 15.26 23.77 -0.23
N HIS A 54 16.05 23.06 -1.03
CA HIS A 54 15.58 22.04 -1.95
C HIS A 54 16.33 20.75 -1.66
N GLY A 55 15.61 19.66 -1.62
CA GLY A 55 16.26 18.41 -1.28
C GLY A 55 15.36 17.21 -1.49
N ARG A 56 15.78 16.11 -0.88
CA ARG A 56 15.10 14.81 -0.96
C ARG A 56 14.62 14.40 0.41
N ALA A 57 13.40 13.86 0.46
CA ALA A 57 12.89 13.21 1.65
C ALA A 57 12.47 11.79 1.25
N THR A 58 13.03 10.80 1.92
CA THR A 58 12.76 9.39 1.64
C THR A 58 11.87 8.83 2.74
N TYR A 59 10.76 8.20 2.33
CA TYR A 59 9.81 7.61 3.26
C TYR A 59 9.80 6.09 3.11
N ASP A 60 9.71 5.39 4.24
CA ASP A 60 9.39 3.97 4.25
C ASP A 60 7.87 3.85 4.17
N MET A 61 7.39 3.12 3.18
CA MET A 61 5.96 2.96 2.91
C MET A 61 5.58 1.49 2.98
N THR A 62 4.49 1.20 3.68
CA THR A 62 3.90 -0.13 3.74
C THR A 62 2.43 -0.04 3.36
N LEU A 63 2.05 -0.78 2.33
CA LEU A 63 0.68 -0.82 1.81
C LEU A 63 0.18 -2.26 1.81
N HIS A 64 -1.00 -2.47 2.38
CA HIS A 64 -1.68 -3.76 2.38
C HIS A 64 -2.90 -3.69 1.46
N LEU A 65 -3.06 -4.71 0.61
CA LEU A 65 -4.31 -4.92 -0.14
C LEU A 65 -5.00 -6.12 0.46
N LEU A 66 -6.29 -6.00 0.75
CA LEU A 66 -7.09 -7.03 1.40
C LEU A 66 -8.33 -7.34 0.56
N ARG A 67 -8.59 -8.62 0.32
CA ARG A 67 -9.80 -9.08 -0.36
C ARG A 67 -10.51 -10.13 0.48
N PRO A 68 -11.84 -10.31 0.30
CA PRO A 68 -12.54 -11.39 0.98
C PRO A 68 -11.89 -12.74 0.66
N GLY A 69 -11.64 -13.54 1.69
CA GLY A 69 -10.95 -14.82 1.55
C GLY A 69 -11.69 -16.00 2.15
N ALA A 70 -12.82 -15.75 2.81
CA ALA A 70 -13.62 -16.82 3.40
C ALA A 70 -14.30 -17.64 2.31
N ARG A 71 -14.25 -18.97 2.44
CA ARG A 71 -14.96 -19.92 1.56
C ARG A 71 -14.50 -19.92 0.10
N ILE A 72 -13.30 -19.45 -0.19
CA ILE A 72 -12.75 -19.56 -1.54
C ILE A 72 -11.91 -20.83 -1.67
N SER A 73 -11.88 -21.40 -2.87
CA SER A 73 -11.05 -22.57 -3.15
C SER A 73 -9.58 -22.21 -3.23
N PRO A 74 -8.67 -23.20 -3.08
CA PRO A 74 -7.23 -22.93 -3.28
C PRO A 74 -6.92 -22.33 -4.65
N ALA A 75 -7.64 -22.74 -5.71
CA ALA A 75 -7.44 -22.20 -7.06
C ALA A 75 -7.89 -20.72 -7.12
N GLU A 76 -9.04 -20.40 -6.56
CA GLU A 76 -9.52 -19.02 -6.48
C GLU A 76 -8.58 -18.13 -5.68
N ARG A 77 -8.02 -18.67 -4.59
CA ARG A 77 -7.05 -17.97 -3.77
C ARG A 77 -5.78 -17.62 -4.56
N ARG A 78 -5.25 -18.60 -5.31
CA ARG A 78 -4.07 -18.35 -6.16
C ARG A 78 -4.32 -17.27 -7.20
N THR A 79 -5.49 -17.33 -7.85
CA THR A 79 -5.88 -16.34 -8.86
C THR A 79 -5.99 -14.95 -8.24
N ALA A 80 -6.66 -14.85 -7.10
CA ALA A 80 -6.83 -13.57 -6.40
C ALA A 80 -5.48 -12.98 -5.97
N LEU A 81 -4.59 -13.81 -5.43
CA LEU A 81 -3.26 -13.35 -5.00
C LEU A 81 -2.42 -12.88 -6.19
N ALA A 82 -2.52 -13.55 -7.33
CA ALA A 82 -1.82 -13.13 -8.55
C ALA A 82 -2.35 -11.80 -9.07
N GLU A 83 -3.65 -11.59 -9.06
CA GLU A 83 -4.27 -10.31 -9.44
C GLU A 83 -3.85 -9.19 -8.50
N MET A 84 -3.84 -9.45 -7.21
CA MET A 84 -3.42 -8.47 -6.21
C MET A 84 -1.95 -8.09 -6.38
N GLU A 85 -1.10 -9.04 -6.73
CA GLU A 85 0.30 -8.76 -7.04
C GLU A 85 0.43 -7.83 -8.24
N THR A 86 -0.29 -8.12 -9.31
CA THR A 86 -0.30 -7.27 -10.51
C THR A 86 -0.78 -5.87 -10.17
N GLN A 87 -1.86 -5.75 -9.42
CA GLN A 87 -2.41 -4.46 -9.00
C GLN A 87 -1.42 -3.69 -8.13
N MET A 88 -0.72 -4.37 -7.22
CA MET A 88 0.28 -3.74 -6.38
C MET A 88 1.44 -3.19 -7.21
N LEU A 89 1.92 -3.96 -8.18
CA LEU A 89 2.98 -3.50 -9.08
C LEU A 89 2.53 -2.29 -9.90
N GLU A 90 1.30 -2.31 -10.39
CA GLU A 90 0.73 -1.17 -11.13
C GLU A 90 0.62 0.08 -10.26
N ILE A 91 0.17 -0.08 -9.02
CA ILE A 91 0.04 1.04 -8.08
C ILE A 91 1.40 1.72 -7.89
N PHE A 92 2.46 0.95 -7.61
CA PHE A 92 3.77 1.53 -7.39
C PHE A 92 4.41 2.06 -8.66
N ALA A 93 4.15 1.45 -9.81
CA ALA A 93 4.60 1.97 -11.10
C ALA A 93 3.97 3.35 -11.39
N GLU A 94 2.67 3.48 -11.17
CA GLU A 94 1.97 4.75 -11.35
C GLU A 94 2.37 5.78 -10.30
N LEU A 95 2.60 5.34 -9.06
CA LEU A 95 3.09 6.22 -8.00
C LEU A 95 4.41 6.87 -8.39
N SER A 96 5.30 6.13 -9.05
CA SER A 96 6.59 6.65 -9.48
C SER A 96 6.48 7.79 -10.49
N LEU A 97 5.31 7.95 -11.11
CA LEU A 97 5.06 9.00 -12.10
C LEU A 97 4.42 10.26 -11.49
N TYR A 98 4.07 10.20 -10.20
CA TYR A 98 3.44 11.34 -9.54
C TYR A 98 4.45 12.48 -9.34
N GLU A 99 3.93 13.70 -9.37
CA GLU A 99 4.71 14.88 -9.04
C GLU A 99 5.35 14.73 -7.67
N ARG A 100 6.59 15.17 -7.54
CA ARG A 100 7.41 15.09 -6.32
C ARG A 100 7.91 13.70 -5.95
N ILE A 101 7.57 12.70 -6.72
CA ILE A 101 8.13 11.36 -6.54
C ILE A 101 9.30 11.21 -7.51
N LEU A 102 10.49 10.97 -6.95
CA LEU A 102 11.70 10.76 -7.75
C LEU A 102 11.93 9.29 -8.07
N ALA A 103 11.69 8.43 -7.10
CA ALA A 103 11.94 7.00 -7.26
C ALA A 103 11.15 6.17 -6.26
N VAL A 104 10.86 4.95 -6.66
CA VAL A 104 10.36 3.89 -5.79
C VAL A 104 11.47 2.85 -5.73
N GLU A 105 12.04 2.63 -4.56
CA GLU A 105 13.19 1.77 -4.38
C GLU A 105 12.87 0.60 -3.44
N GLY A 106 13.49 -0.54 -3.70
CA GLY A 106 13.40 -1.70 -2.83
C GLY A 106 11.99 -2.25 -2.67
N LEU A 107 11.17 -2.17 -3.73
CA LEU A 107 9.81 -2.69 -3.68
C LEU A 107 9.82 -4.19 -3.43
N SER A 108 9.12 -4.62 -2.39
CA SER A 108 8.90 -6.02 -2.05
C SER A 108 7.41 -6.24 -1.89
N VAL A 109 6.87 -7.22 -2.61
CA VAL A 109 5.45 -7.58 -2.56
C VAL A 109 5.33 -9.01 -2.10
N ARG A 110 4.63 -9.23 -0.98
CA ARG A 110 4.52 -10.56 -0.36
C ARG A 110 3.09 -10.88 0.07
N PRO A 111 2.64 -12.13 -0.08
CA PRO A 111 1.39 -12.57 0.53
C PRO A 111 1.58 -12.73 2.03
N ARG A 112 0.50 -12.59 2.78
CA ARG A 112 0.48 -12.95 4.20
C ARG A 112 -0.05 -14.38 4.35
N SER A 113 0.56 -15.14 5.23
CA SER A 113 0.14 -16.52 5.52
C SER A 113 -1.03 -16.58 6.51
N PHE A 114 -1.33 -15.47 7.18
CA PHE A 114 -2.42 -15.36 8.14
C PHE A 114 -3.22 -14.08 7.89
N SER A 115 -4.44 -14.04 8.38
CA SER A 115 -5.31 -12.87 8.24
C SER A 115 -4.82 -11.71 9.08
N LEU A 116 -4.91 -10.49 8.53
CA LEU A 116 -4.55 -9.25 9.22
C LEU A 116 -5.71 -8.71 10.05
N THR A 117 -6.93 -9.16 9.75
CA THR A 117 -8.15 -8.80 10.49
C THR A 117 -8.88 -10.07 10.91
N PRO A 118 -9.87 -9.99 11.83
CA PRO A 118 -10.66 -11.15 12.21
C PRO A 118 -11.65 -11.63 11.15
N HIS A 119 -11.66 -11.02 9.96
CA HIS A 119 -12.63 -11.33 8.90
C HIS A 119 -12.18 -12.43 7.92
N GLY A 120 -10.98 -12.99 8.12
CA GLY A 120 -10.48 -14.10 7.29
C GLY A 120 -10.11 -13.70 5.87
N GLU A 121 -9.70 -12.47 5.64
CA GLU A 121 -9.32 -11.97 4.32
C GLU A 121 -7.98 -12.53 3.87
N ILE A 122 -7.77 -12.50 2.55
CA ILE A 122 -6.44 -12.69 1.95
C ILE A 122 -5.81 -11.34 1.72
N SER A 123 -4.48 -11.28 1.79
CA SER A 123 -3.78 -10.01 1.65
C SER A 123 -2.44 -10.13 0.94
N LYS A 124 -2.06 -9.03 0.31
CA LYS A 124 -0.70 -8.78 -0.19
C LYS A 124 -0.17 -7.56 0.51
N THR A 125 1.08 -7.60 0.91
CA THR A 125 1.76 -6.48 1.56
C THR A 125 2.93 -6.05 0.71
N ALA A 126 3.01 -4.75 0.44
CA ALA A 126 4.14 -4.14 -0.25
C ALA A 126 4.88 -3.21 0.69
N THR A 127 6.19 -3.28 0.66
CA THR A 127 7.07 -2.33 1.33
C THR A 127 7.99 -1.71 0.30
N ALA A 128 8.26 -0.42 0.43
CA ALA A 128 9.14 0.28 -0.49
C ALA A 128 9.68 1.55 0.17
N ARG A 129 10.77 2.06 -0.37
CA ARG A 129 11.27 3.39 -0.05
C ARG A 129 10.86 4.33 -1.16
N ILE A 130 10.18 5.40 -0.79
CA ILE A 130 9.70 6.39 -1.73
C ILE A 130 10.57 7.63 -1.58
N VAL A 131 11.36 7.91 -2.60
CA VAL A 131 12.21 9.10 -2.65
C VAL A 131 11.39 10.23 -3.23
N THR A 132 11.22 11.28 -2.43
CA THR A 132 10.48 12.47 -2.84
C THR A 132 11.41 13.67 -2.84
N TRP A 133 11.01 14.73 -3.53
CA TRP A 133 11.75 15.99 -3.48
C TRP A 133 10.86 17.11 -2.94
N PHE A 134 11.50 18.10 -2.37
CA PHE A 134 10.81 19.27 -1.83
C PHE A 134 11.53 20.57 -2.15
#